data_c523ecbb254ae40d6ef968494e66ea25
#
_entry.id   c523ecbb254ae40d6ef968494e66ea25
#
_cell.length_a   1.000
_cell.length_b   1.000
_cell.length_c   1.000
_cell.angle_alpha   90.00
_cell.angle_beta   90.00
_cell.angle_gamma   90.00
#
_symmetry.space_group_name_H-M   'P 1'
#
loop_
_entity.id
_entity.type
_entity.pdbx_description
1 polymer ?
#
loop_
_entity_poly.entity_id
_entity_poly.type
_entity_poly.pdbx_seq_one_letter_code
_entity_poly.pdbx_strand_id
1 'polypeptide(L)'
;MLGVGVIGYGYWGPNIVRNFNTANGSIVSMVCDMNQQALKRVKKMYPQVEVTTSISDLIKSPDVHAVAIATPVFTHHELAKMALEEGKHVFLEKPFTYSIEEGEDLVELAEKKRLKIMVDHTFLYTGAVRKIRQLVEDNVIGDLLYFDSMRVNLGLFQHDVNVVWDLAPHDIAIMDYIIGEKPLAVVATGEDHFGRGLEDIAYLTFYYPHNIIAHINVNWLSPVKVRTTLIGGKRKMLVWNDLEPDEKLKIYDKGVQVKTKEGKYSLLVDYRSGDMWAPKLEQTEALKAIAEKFVSYIENGDSVVNDGLAGLANVKMLVAANKSLKNKGEMVYL
;
A
#
# COMPACT_ATOMS: atom_id res chain seq x y z
N MET A 1 -14.69 19.59 12.64
CA MET A 1 -13.31 19.45 12.12
C MET A 1 -12.60 18.42 12.98
N LEU A 2 -12.04 17.39 12.37
CA LEU A 2 -11.41 16.28 13.05
C LEU A 2 -10.02 16.71 13.55
N GLY A 3 -9.80 16.75 14.87
CA GLY A 3 -8.48 16.98 15.47
C GLY A 3 -7.62 15.72 15.37
N VAL A 4 -6.46 15.83 14.75
CA VAL A 4 -5.52 14.71 14.52
C VAL A 4 -4.28 14.92 15.37
N GLY A 5 -3.94 13.92 16.18
CA GLY A 5 -2.64 13.80 16.84
C GLY A 5 -1.68 13.00 15.97
N VAL A 6 -0.44 13.43 15.78
CA VAL A 6 0.55 12.69 14.98
C VAL A 6 1.66 12.18 15.90
N ILE A 7 1.90 10.87 15.89
CA ILE A 7 3.01 10.23 16.62
C ILE A 7 4.10 9.85 15.61
N GLY A 8 5.28 10.45 15.78
CA GLY A 8 6.41 10.30 14.88
C GLY A 8 6.54 11.45 13.87
N TYR A 9 7.62 12.21 13.97
CA TYR A 9 7.97 13.30 13.03
C TYR A 9 9.35 13.06 12.40
N GLY A 10 9.58 11.78 12.04
CA GLY A 10 10.77 11.31 11.32
C GLY A 10 10.74 11.65 9.84
N TYR A 11 11.04 10.64 8.98
CA TYR A 11 11.08 10.83 7.53
C TYR A 11 9.69 11.11 6.93
N TRP A 12 8.66 10.38 7.35
CA TRP A 12 7.31 10.45 6.77
C TRP A 12 6.36 11.39 7.51
N GLY A 13 6.55 11.59 8.81
CA GLY A 13 5.72 12.46 9.66
C GLY A 13 5.45 13.86 9.12
N PRO A 14 6.45 14.58 8.55
CA PRO A 14 6.21 15.89 7.92
C PRO A 14 5.15 15.86 6.81
N ASN A 15 5.10 14.78 6.02
CA ASN A 15 4.10 14.61 4.96
C ASN A 15 2.71 14.37 5.55
N ILE A 16 2.60 13.56 6.60
CA ILE A 16 1.34 13.30 7.31
C ILE A 16 0.80 14.60 7.91
N VAL A 17 1.61 15.34 8.66
CA VAL A 17 1.22 16.64 9.27
C VAL A 17 0.75 17.63 8.20
N ARG A 18 1.51 17.78 7.10
CA ARG A 18 1.13 18.68 6.01
C ARG A 18 -0.21 18.31 5.40
N ASN A 19 -0.43 17.03 5.12
CA ASN A 19 -1.62 16.59 4.41
C ASN A 19 -2.87 16.64 5.29
N PHE A 20 -2.79 16.25 6.56
CA PHE A 20 -3.92 16.44 7.50
C PHE A 20 -4.23 17.90 7.80
N ASN A 21 -3.25 18.81 7.75
CA ASN A 21 -3.51 20.26 7.87
C ASN A 21 -4.10 20.88 6.61
N THR A 22 -3.93 20.27 5.44
CA THR A 22 -4.44 20.80 4.16
C THR A 22 -5.68 20.05 3.65
N ALA A 23 -5.98 18.90 4.23
CA ALA A 23 -7.19 18.13 3.91
C ALA A 23 -8.44 18.82 4.47
N ASN A 24 -9.53 18.74 3.70
CA ASN A 24 -10.80 19.27 4.14
C ASN A 24 -11.34 18.46 5.34
N GLY A 25 -11.78 19.17 6.37
CA GLY A 25 -12.43 18.57 7.54
C GLY A 25 -11.46 18.11 8.66
N SER A 26 -10.15 18.23 8.49
CA SER A 26 -9.16 17.89 9.54
C SER A 26 -8.22 19.03 9.89
N ILE A 27 -7.63 18.93 11.07
CA ILE A 27 -6.55 19.80 11.55
C ILE A 27 -5.60 18.96 12.42
N VAL A 28 -4.30 19.19 12.32
CA VAL A 28 -3.35 18.60 13.28
C VAL A 28 -3.36 19.44 14.55
N SER A 29 -3.81 18.83 15.64
CA SER A 29 -3.88 19.49 16.97
C SER A 29 -2.56 19.34 17.73
N MET A 30 -1.94 18.15 17.66
CA MET A 30 -0.73 17.85 18.44
C MET A 30 0.21 16.92 17.68
N VAL A 31 1.53 17.10 17.89
CA VAL A 31 2.57 16.19 17.36
C VAL A 31 3.42 15.69 18.53
N CYS A 32 3.61 14.37 18.60
CA CYS A 32 4.48 13.71 19.56
C CYS A 32 5.70 13.12 18.85
N ASP A 33 6.90 13.41 19.37
CA ASP A 33 8.15 12.77 18.93
C ASP A 33 9.17 12.80 20.09
N MET A 34 9.95 11.74 20.22
CA MET A 34 11.00 11.71 21.25
C MET A 34 12.15 12.70 20.94
N ASN A 35 12.32 13.06 19.67
CA ASN A 35 13.36 13.97 19.21
C ASN A 35 12.91 15.44 19.35
N GLN A 36 13.43 16.12 20.33
CA GLN A 36 13.16 17.54 20.59
C GLN A 36 13.47 18.47 19.40
N GLN A 37 14.45 18.13 18.56
CA GLN A 37 14.75 18.93 17.38
C GLN A 37 13.66 18.76 16.30
N ALA A 38 13.06 17.57 16.20
CA ALA A 38 11.91 17.34 15.36
C ALA A 38 10.73 18.22 15.80
N LEU A 39 10.44 18.26 17.10
CA LEU A 39 9.39 19.10 17.69
C LEU A 39 9.62 20.60 17.46
N LYS A 40 10.87 21.07 17.55
CA LYS A 40 11.22 22.46 17.21
C LYS A 40 10.92 22.78 15.74
N ARG A 41 11.14 21.84 14.81
CA ARG A 41 10.78 22.02 13.40
C ARG A 41 9.27 22.12 13.21
N VAL A 42 8.49 21.29 13.91
CA VAL A 42 7.02 21.38 13.92
C VAL A 42 6.57 22.77 14.35
N LYS A 43 7.03 23.25 15.52
CA LYS A 43 6.65 24.57 16.05
C LYS A 43 7.02 25.73 15.14
N LYS A 44 8.17 25.63 14.45
CA LYS A 44 8.59 26.65 13.48
C LYS A 44 7.66 26.71 12.26
N MET A 45 7.22 25.54 11.77
CA MET A 45 6.40 25.41 10.55
C MET A 45 4.90 25.58 10.84
N TYR A 46 4.46 25.12 12.01
CA TYR A 46 3.07 25.11 12.45
C TYR A 46 2.98 25.63 13.89
N PRO A 47 3.07 26.96 14.11
CA PRO A 47 3.10 27.54 15.46
C PRO A 47 1.88 27.19 16.34
N GLN A 48 0.73 26.95 15.71
CA GLN A 48 -0.54 26.60 16.36
C GLN A 48 -0.61 25.14 16.82
N VAL A 49 0.22 24.26 16.25
CA VAL A 49 0.22 22.83 16.61
C VAL A 49 0.92 22.64 17.96
N GLU A 50 0.29 21.94 18.87
CA GLU A 50 0.93 21.57 20.13
C GLU A 50 2.00 20.49 19.91
N VAL A 51 3.02 20.46 20.75
CA VAL A 51 4.09 19.46 20.65
C VAL A 51 4.40 18.88 22.03
N THR A 52 4.63 17.58 22.06
CA THR A 52 4.96 16.85 23.29
C THR A 52 5.94 15.71 23.01
N THR A 53 6.64 15.25 24.04
CA THR A 53 7.39 14.00 24.04
C THR A 53 6.62 12.85 24.69
N SER A 54 5.43 13.13 25.23
CA SER A 54 4.58 12.17 25.93
C SER A 54 3.47 11.67 25.02
N ILE A 55 3.50 10.38 24.66
CA ILE A 55 2.44 9.72 23.91
C ILE A 55 1.12 9.80 24.68
N SER A 56 1.15 9.61 26.01
CA SER A 56 -0.04 9.66 26.87
C SER A 56 -0.72 11.02 26.80
N ASP A 57 0.03 12.12 26.77
CA ASP A 57 -0.54 13.47 26.71
C ASP A 57 -1.27 13.69 25.37
N LEU A 58 -0.67 13.20 24.26
CA LEU A 58 -1.32 13.29 22.95
C LEU A 58 -2.61 12.47 22.91
N ILE A 59 -2.54 11.20 23.32
CA ILE A 59 -3.68 10.28 23.23
C ILE A 59 -4.84 10.73 24.14
N LYS A 60 -4.56 11.26 25.33
CA LYS A 60 -5.58 11.74 26.29
C LYS A 60 -6.09 13.14 26.01
N SER A 61 -5.49 13.86 25.06
CA SER A 61 -5.95 15.21 24.72
C SER A 61 -7.38 15.19 24.20
N PRO A 62 -8.27 16.07 24.72
CA PRO A 62 -9.63 16.20 24.23
C PRO A 62 -9.72 16.77 22.81
N ASP A 63 -8.68 17.49 22.36
CA ASP A 63 -8.60 18.07 21.02
C ASP A 63 -8.12 17.07 19.96
N VAL A 64 -7.73 15.86 20.38
CA VAL A 64 -7.34 14.77 19.49
C VAL A 64 -8.49 13.76 19.39
N HIS A 65 -9.04 13.60 18.20
CA HIS A 65 -10.12 12.65 17.89
C HIS A 65 -9.60 11.40 17.17
N ALA A 66 -8.50 11.57 16.43
CA ALA A 66 -7.82 10.50 15.72
C ALA A 66 -6.31 10.63 15.87
N VAL A 67 -5.61 9.49 15.84
CA VAL A 67 -4.15 9.42 15.96
C VAL A 67 -3.56 8.88 14.66
N ALA A 68 -2.67 9.63 14.04
CA ALA A 68 -1.86 9.19 12.91
C ALA A 68 -0.48 8.73 13.41
N ILE A 69 -0.10 7.50 13.10
CA ILE A 69 1.13 6.87 13.60
C ILE A 69 2.10 6.68 12.43
N ALA A 70 3.26 7.34 12.51
CA ALA A 70 4.33 7.34 11.51
C ALA A 70 5.69 6.96 12.14
N THR A 71 5.68 5.90 12.91
CA THR A 71 6.82 5.34 13.64
C THR A 71 7.26 4.01 13.00
N PRO A 72 8.35 3.36 13.45
CA PRO A 72 8.70 2.02 12.98
C PRO A 72 7.60 0.98 13.26
N VAL A 73 7.43 0.02 12.35
CA VAL A 73 6.34 -0.96 12.37
C VAL A 73 6.20 -1.73 13.69
N PHE A 74 7.29 -2.00 14.39
CA PHE A 74 7.28 -2.71 15.68
C PHE A 74 6.57 -1.96 16.81
N THR A 75 6.32 -0.67 16.64
CA THR A 75 5.60 0.15 17.61
C THR A 75 4.13 0.36 17.22
N HIS A 76 3.74 -0.05 16.01
CA HIS A 76 2.41 0.22 15.47
C HIS A 76 1.31 -0.39 16.33
N HIS A 77 1.45 -1.67 16.70
CA HIS A 77 0.45 -2.37 17.50
C HIS A 77 0.22 -1.68 18.85
N GLU A 78 1.28 -1.46 19.63
CA GLU A 78 1.17 -0.87 20.96
C GLU A 78 0.54 0.53 20.91
N LEU A 79 1.02 1.39 20.01
CA LEU A 79 0.53 2.75 19.88
C LEU A 79 -0.91 2.83 19.38
N ALA A 80 -1.25 2.00 18.41
CA ALA A 80 -2.61 1.92 17.88
C ALA A 80 -3.58 1.38 18.94
N LYS A 81 -3.18 0.36 19.71
CA LYS A 81 -3.96 -0.19 20.80
C LYS A 81 -4.24 0.84 21.88
N MET A 82 -3.22 1.56 22.32
CA MET A 82 -3.38 2.67 23.29
C MET A 82 -4.37 3.72 22.77
N ALA A 83 -4.26 4.11 21.50
CA ALA A 83 -5.17 5.08 20.89
C ALA A 83 -6.62 4.58 20.84
N LEU A 84 -6.83 3.32 20.41
CA LEU A 84 -8.15 2.70 20.36
C LEU A 84 -8.76 2.53 21.78
N GLU A 85 -7.96 2.16 22.76
CA GLU A 85 -8.40 2.03 24.17
C GLU A 85 -8.93 3.35 24.72
N GLU A 86 -8.31 4.46 24.36
CA GLU A 86 -8.72 5.83 24.73
C GLU A 86 -9.80 6.42 23.79
N GLY A 87 -10.39 5.60 22.93
CA GLY A 87 -11.51 6.00 22.07
C GLY A 87 -11.12 6.84 20.87
N LYS A 88 -9.86 6.77 20.40
CA LYS A 88 -9.39 7.50 19.22
C LYS A 88 -9.40 6.62 17.98
N HIS A 89 -9.81 7.19 16.84
CA HIS A 89 -9.64 6.56 15.53
C HIS A 89 -8.14 6.51 15.17
N VAL A 90 -7.73 5.59 14.29
CA VAL A 90 -6.32 5.35 13.99
C VAL A 90 -6.04 5.42 12.50
N PHE A 91 -5.06 6.22 12.11
CA PHE A 91 -4.43 6.22 10.81
C PHE A 91 -3.00 5.68 10.97
N LEU A 92 -2.64 4.61 10.25
CA LEU A 92 -1.36 3.92 10.41
C LEU A 92 -0.55 3.95 9.13
N GLU A 93 0.74 4.28 9.26
CA GLU A 93 1.70 4.00 8.19
C GLU A 93 1.77 2.50 7.88
N LYS A 94 2.15 2.21 6.63
CA LYS A 94 2.42 0.83 6.19
C LYS A 94 3.78 0.34 6.75
N PRO A 95 3.95 -0.97 6.96
CA PRO A 95 2.95 -2.03 7.04
C PRO A 95 2.02 -1.86 8.25
N PHE A 96 0.79 -2.38 8.17
CA PHE A 96 -0.20 -2.23 9.24
C PHE A 96 0.32 -2.68 10.61
N THR A 97 0.81 -3.93 10.69
CA THR A 97 1.45 -4.53 11.87
C THR A 97 2.60 -5.41 11.43
N TYR A 98 3.39 -5.89 12.38
CA TYR A 98 4.50 -6.80 12.10
C TYR A 98 4.11 -8.28 12.12
N SER A 99 3.01 -8.63 12.79
CA SER A 99 2.44 -9.97 12.82
C SER A 99 0.95 -9.99 12.50
N ILE A 100 0.43 -11.18 12.18
CA ILE A 100 -0.98 -11.40 11.92
C ILE A 100 -1.78 -11.19 13.22
N GLU A 101 -1.29 -11.73 14.33
CA GLU A 101 -1.92 -11.68 15.64
C GLU A 101 -2.11 -10.24 16.12
N GLU A 102 -1.09 -9.39 15.92
CA GLU A 102 -1.17 -7.95 16.21
C GLU A 102 -2.27 -7.27 15.38
N GLY A 103 -2.34 -7.60 14.08
CA GLY A 103 -3.34 -7.05 13.18
C GLY A 103 -4.75 -7.49 13.54
N GLU A 104 -4.94 -8.76 13.91
CA GLU A 104 -6.23 -9.30 14.35
C GLU A 104 -6.70 -8.67 15.68
N ASP A 105 -5.79 -8.50 16.66
CA ASP A 105 -6.09 -7.81 17.93
C ASP A 105 -6.57 -6.36 17.70
N LEU A 106 -5.91 -5.61 16.81
CA LEU A 106 -6.31 -4.24 16.50
C LEU A 106 -7.66 -4.15 15.78
N VAL A 107 -7.91 -5.04 14.82
CA VAL A 107 -9.19 -5.07 14.09
C VAL A 107 -10.33 -5.40 15.04
N GLU A 108 -10.19 -6.43 15.87
CA GLU A 108 -11.19 -6.82 16.87
C GLU A 108 -11.47 -5.69 17.87
N LEU A 109 -10.41 -5.06 18.38
CA LEU A 109 -10.54 -3.94 19.32
C LEU A 109 -11.27 -2.74 18.70
N ALA A 110 -10.93 -2.40 17.45
CA ALA A 110 -11.58 -1.31 16.74
C ALA A 110 -13.07 -1.57 16.49
N GLU A 111 -13.42 -2.79 16.09
CA GLU A 111 -14.82 -3.21 15.92
C GLU A 111 -15.58 -3.13 17.23
N LYS A 112 -15.05 -3.70 18.31
CA LYS A 112 -15.65 -3.68 19.65
C LYS A 112 -15.92 -2.25 20.14
N LYS A 113 -15.00 -1.33 19.84
CA LYS A 113 -15.11 0.07 20.25
C LYS A 113 -15.84 0.96 19.22
N ARG A 114 -16.21 0.42 18.06
CA ARG A 114 -16.81 1.15 16.92
C ARG A 114 -15.92 2.28 16.43
N LEU A 115 -14.61 2.06 16.45
CA LEU A 115 -13.60 2.99 15.96
C LEU A 115 -13.13 2.57 14.57
N LYS A 116 -12.50 3.50 13.88
CA LYS A 116 -12.02 3.31 12.52
C LYS A 116 -10.49 3.17 12.52
N ILE A 117 -10.00 2.19 11.77
CA ILE A 117 -8.59 2.07 11.41
C ILE A 117 -8.48 2.24 9.90
N MET A 118 -7.51 3.01 9.45
CA MET A 118 -7.13 3.18 8.06
C MET A 118 -5.61 3.08 7.92
N VAL A 119 -5.15 2.31 6.95
CA VAL A 119 -3.71 2.10 6.69
C VAL A 119 -3.26 2.97 5.52
N ASP A 120 -2.07 3.58 5.60
CA ASP A 120 -1.53 4.43 4.55
C ASP A 120 -1.08 3.64 3.31
N HIS A 121 -2.04 3.13 2.57
CA HIS A 121 -1.84 2.62 1.22
C HIS A 121 -2.05 3.73 0.19
N THR A 122 -1.27 4.80 0.30
CA THR A 122 -1.38 6.04 -0.50
C THR A 122 -1.52 5.79 -2.00
N PHE A 123 -0.84 4.80 -2.57
CA PHE A 123 -0.91 4.52 -4.01
C PHE A 123 -2.32 4.20 -4.51
N LEU A 124 -3.20 3.65 -3.67
CA LEU A 124 -4.59 3.37 -4.03
C LEU A 124 -5.39 4.64 -4.38
N TYR A 125 -4.90 5.79 -3.94
CA TYR A 125 -5.50 7.11 -4.15
C TYR A 125 -4.89 7.90 -5.31
N THR A 126 -3.90 7.33 -6.01
CA THR A 126 -3.34 7.93 -7.22
C THR A 126 -4.32 7.81 -8.39
N GLY A 127 -4.36 8.83 -9.25
CA GLY A 127 -5.21 8.82 -10.44
C GLY A 127 -4.90 7.64 -11.39
N ALA A 128 -3.64 7.18 -11.43
CA ALA A 128 -3.26 6.02 -12.24
C ALA A 128 -3.89 4.72 -11.74
N VAL A 129 -3.75 4.40 -10.45
CA VAL A 129 -4.29 3.15 -9.87
C VAL A 129 -5.81 3.14 -9.93
N ARG A 130 -6.48 4.26 -9.62
CA ARG A 130 -7.93 4.41 -9.76
C ARG A 130 -8.38 4.19 -11.21
N LYS A 131 -7.65 4.76 -12.18
CA LYS A 131 -7.96 4.57 -13.60
C LYS A 131 -7.77 3.13 -14.06
N ILE A 132 -6.72 2.45 -13.59
CA ILE A 132 -6.51 1.03 -13.88
C ILE A 132 -7.67 0.19 -13.32
N ARG A 133 -8.05 0.42 -12.05
CA ARG A 133 -9.19 -0.27 -11.44
C ARG A 133 -10.48 -0.07 -12.24
N GLN A 134 -10.78 1.18 -12.64
CA GLN A 134 -11.93 1.49 -13.48
C GLN A 134 -11.90 0.70 -14.79
N LEU A 135 -10.74 0.65 -15.48
CA LEU A 135 -10.61 -0.07 -16.75
C LEU A 135 -10.83 -1.58 -16.59
N VAL A 136 -10.46 -2.15 -15.44
CA VAL A 136 -10.74 -3.54 -15.09
C VAL A 136 -12.23 -3.75 -14.83
N GLU A 137 -12.85 -2.94 -13.99
CA GLU A 137 -14.28 -3.01 -13.63
C GLU A 137 -15.19 -2.79 -14.85
N ASP A 138 -14.85 -1.83 -15.70
CA ASP A 138 -15.56 -1.59 -16.98
C ASP A 138 -15.27 -2.68 -18.03
N ASN A 139 -14.50 -3.70 -17.67
CA ASN A 139 -14.11 -4.80 -18.53
C ASN A 139 -13.44 -4.35 -19.85
N VAL A 140 -12.75 -3.21 -19.86
CA VAL A 140 -12.10 -2.67 -21.06
C VAL A 140 -10.97 -3.57 -21.54
N ILE A 141 -10.22 -4.15 -20.60
CA ILE A 141 -9.07 -5.01 -20.90
C ILE A 141 -9.46 -6.49 -21.10
N GLY A 142 -10.72 -6.85 -20.80
CA GLY A 142 -11.19 -8.24 -20.75
C GLY A 142 -10.74 -8.93 -19.47
N ASP A 143 -10.93 -10.25 -19.40
CA ASP A 143 -10.51 -11.04 -18.23
C ASP A 143 -9.02 -10.85 -17.96
N LEU A 144 -8.67 -10.61 -16.69
CA LEU A 144 -7.28 -10.49 -16.26
C LEU A 144 -6.54 -11.82 -16.46
N LEU A 145 -5.30 -11.72 -16.95
CA LEU A 145 -4.38 -12.84 -17.12
C LEU A 145 -3.22 -12.75 -16.14
N TYR A 146 -2.62 -11.56 -16.03
CA TYR A 146 -1.48 -11.36 -15.14
C TYR A 146 -1.36 -9.92 -14.63
N PHE A 147 -0.66 -9.79 -13.51
CA PHE A 147 -0.17 -8.55 -12.93
C PHE A 147 1.34 -8.72 -12.67
N ASP A 148 2.17 -7.84 -13.19
CA ASP A 148 3.63 -7.90 -13.03
C ASP A 148 4.16 -6.54 -12.62
N SER A 149 4.71 -6.42 -11.41
CA SER A 149 5.21 -5.18 -10.84
C SER A 149 6.70 -5.25 -10.53
N MET A 150 7.40 -4.18 -10.89
CA MET A 150 8.79 -3.95 -10.55
C MET A 150 8.92 -2.66 -9.74
N ARG A 151 9.41 -2.79 -8.50
CA ARG A 151 9.72 -1.67 -7.61
C ARG A 151 11.16 -1.81 -7.10
N VAL A 152 12.06 -1.17 -7.80
CA VAL A 152 13.50 -1.32 -7.57
C VAL A 152 14.20 0.03 -7.55
N ASN A 153 15.22 0.15 -6.72
CA ASN A 153 16.07 1.34 -6.62
C ASN A 153 17.36 1.00 -5.85
N LEU A 154 18.39 1.84 -5.99
CA LEU A 154 19.47 1.86 -5.01
C LEU A 154 18.94 2.59 -3.76
N GLY A 155 18.38 1.83 -2.84
CA GLY A 155 17.61 2.35 -1.72
C GLY A 155 18.39 2.51 -0.42
N LEU A 156 17.71 3.11 0.55
CA LEU A 156 18.16 3.04 1.95
C LEU A 156 17.83 1.65 2.48
N PHE A 157 18.87 0.88 2.77
CA PHE A 157 18.72 -0.40 3.43
C PHE A 157 18.09 -0.19 4.80
N GLN A 158 16.95 -0.79 5.03
CA GLN A 158 16.35 -0.78 6.36
C GLN A 158 17.20 -1.64 7.31
N HIS A 159 17.16 -1.32 8.61
CA HIS A 159 17.94 -2.04 9.62
C HIS A 159 17.14 -3.12 10.32
N ASP A 160 15.84 -3.08 10.19
CA ASP A 160 14.86 -3.78 10.99
C ASP A 160 13.95 -4.71 10.18
N VAL A 161 13.84 -4.49 8.88
CA VAL A 161 13.01 -5.31 7.97
C VAL A 161 13.76 -5.60 6.67
N ASN A 162 13.36 -6.67 5.96
CA ASN A 162 13.89 -6.98 4.63
C ASN A 162 13.17 -6.18 3.53
N VAL A 163 13.64 -6.31 2.29
CA VAL A 163 13.12 -5.59 1.12
C VAL A 163 11.64 -5.87 0.86
N VAL A 164 11.14 -7.06 1.22
CA VAL A 164 9.72 -7.42 1.05
C VAL A 164 8.85 -6.57 1.97
N TRP A 165 9.18 -6.47 3.25
CA TRP A 165 8.43 -5.67 4.22
C TRP A 165 8.51 -4.17 3.97
N ASP A 166 9.61 -3.69 3.35
CA ASP A 166 9.75 -2.26 3.04
C ASP A 166 9.01 -1.87 1.76
N LEU A 167 9.22 -2.59 0.65
CA LEU A 167 8.75 -2.18 -0.67
C LEU A 167 7.45 -2.85 -1.11
N ALA A 168 7.29 -4.15 -0.85
CA ALA A 168 6.16 -4.93 -1.36
C ALA A 168 4.78 -4.55 -0.78
N PRO A 169 4.60 -3.97 0.42
CA PRO A 169 3.28 -3.61 0.93
C PRO A 169 2.47 -2.73 -0.03
N HIS A 170 3.14 -1.83 -0.74
CA HIS A 170 2.47 -0.98 -1.73
C HIS A 170 1.98 -1.77 -2.94
N ASP A 171 2.84 -2.63 -3.50
CA ASP A 171 2.50 -3.39 -4.71
C ASP A 171 1.48 -4.49 -4.40
N ILE A 172 1.54 -5.09 -3.21
CA ILE A 172 0.52 -6.03 -2.72
C ILE A 172 -0.83 -5.33 -2.58
N ALA A 173 -0.88 -4.13 -1.99
CA ALA A 173 -2.13 -3.38 -1.87
C ALA A 173 -2.71 -3.00 -3.25
N ILE A 174 -1.86 -2.57 -4.19
CA ILE A 174 -2.28 -2.23 -5.55
C ILE A 174 -2.80 -3.49 -6.28
N MET A 175 -2.07 -4.60 -6.17
CA MET A 175 -2.43 -5.89 -6.75
C MET A 175 -3.80 -6.38 -6.24
N ASP A 176 -3.98 -6.41 -4.90
CA ASP A 176 -5.24 -6.83 -4.26
C ASP A 176 -6.40 -5.93 -4.69
N TYR A 177 -6.19 -4.62 -4.75
CA TYR A 177 -7.19 -3.66 -5.19
C TYR A 177 -7.57 -3.81 -6.66
N ILE A 178 -6.59 -4.04 -7.56
CA ILE A 178 -6.84 -4.14 -9.00
C ILE A 178 -7.46 -5.48 -9.36
N ILE A 179 -6.96 -6.60 -8.83
CA ILE A 179 -7.47 -7.95 -9.13
C ILE A 179 -8.85 -8.13 -8.49
N GLY A 180 -9.02 -7.69 -7.23
CA GLY A 180 -10.30 -7.76 -6.52
C GLY A 180 -10.72 -9.17 -6.06
N GLU A 181 -9.84 -10.16 -6.22
CA GLU A 181 -9.98 -11.52 -5.71
C GLU A 181 -8.86 -11.80 -4.69
N LYS A 182 -9.02 -12.83 -3.87
CA LYS A 182 -7.97 -13.22 -2.91
C LYS A 182 -7.03 -14.25 -3.54
N PRO A 183 -5.72 -14.10 -3.34
CA PRO A 183 -4.76 -15.09 -3.81
C PRO A 183 -4.90 -16.40 -3.04
N LEU A 184 -4.63 -17.51 -3.72
CA LEU A 184 -4.68 -18.87 -3.15
C LEU A 184 -3.36 -19.25 -2.48
N ALA A 185 -2.25 -18.77 -3.04
CA ALA A 185 -0.90 -19.11 -2.56
C ALA A 185 0.12 -18.09 -3.01
N VAL A 186 1.26 -18.09 -2.34
CA VAL A 186 2.45 -17.32 -2.72
C VAL A 186 3.69 -18.19 -2.72
N VAL A 187 4.58 -17.92 -3.69
CA VAL A 187 5.97 -18.38 -3.72
C VAL A 187 6.85 -17.14 -3.72
N ALA A 188 7.85 -17.12 -2.84
CA ALA A 188 8.81 -16.03 -2.78
C ALA A 188 10.23 -16.54 -2.70
N THR A 189 11.12 -15.98 -3.53
CA THR A 189 12.55 -16.24 -3.55
C THR A 189 13.30 -14.92 -3.39
N GLY A 190 14.43 -14.95 -2.74
CA GLY A 190 15.24 -13.74 -2.48
C GLY A 190 16.60 -14.12 -1.93
N GLU A 191 17.46 -13.09 -1.80
CA GLU A 191 18.83 -13.29 -1.33
C GLU A 191 19.27 -12.13 -0.44
N ASP A 192 20.13 -12.44 0.52
CA ASP A 192 20.85 -11.48 1.36
C ASP A 192 22.32 -11.45 0.92
N HIS A 193 22.68 -10.48 0.08
CA HIS A 193 24.04 -10.36 -0.47
C HIS A 193 25.05 -9.80 0.53
N PHE A 194 24.59 -9.20 1.63
CA PHE A 194 25.45 -8.52 2.61
C PHE A 194 25.55 -9.25 3.94
N GLY A 195 24.93 -10.42 4.08
CA GLY A 195 25.03 -11.26 5.28
C GLY A 195 24.38 -10.62 6.52
N ARG A 196 23.31 -9.82 6.32
CA ARG A 196 22.61 -9.09 7.40
C ARG A 196 21.47 -9.90 8.01
N GLY A 197 21.13 -11.03 7.43
CA GLY A 197 19.93 -11.80 7.78
C GLY A 197 18.63 -11.20 7.23
N LEU A 198 18.74 -10.24 6.28
CA LEU A 198 17.62 -9.53 5.68
C LEU A 198 17.83 -9.50 4.16
N GLU A 199 16.92 -10.08 3.42
CA GLU A 199 16.96 -10.12 1.97
C GLU A 199 16.92 -8.69 1.38
N ASP A 200 17.80 -8.43 0.43
CA ASP A 200 17.93 -7.15 -0.28
C ASP A 200 17.35 -7.18 -1.70
N ILE A 201 17.10 -8.39 -2.22
CA ILE A 201 16.38 -8.67 -3.45
C ILE A 201 15.35 -9.76 -3.17
N ALA A 202 14.12 -9.60 -3.69
CA ALA A 202 13.12 -10.66 -3.64
C ALA A 202 12.15 -10.60 -4.84
N TYR A 203 11.66 -11.78 -5.20
CA TYR A 203 10.67 -12.03 -6.22
C TYR A 203 9.51 -12.80 -5.61
N LEU A 204 8.31 -12.26 -5.71
CA LEU A 204 7.09 -12.86 -5.17
C LEU A 204 6.17 -13.24 -6.33
N THR A 205 5.61 -14.43 -6.28
CA THR A 205 4.61 -14.89 -7.25
C THR A 205 3.36 -15.33 -6.50
N PHE A 206 2.24 -14.65 -6.75
CA PHE A 206 0.93 -14.97 -6.20
C PHE A 206 0.08 -15.70 -7.24
N TYR A 207 -0.58 -16.75 -6.80
CA TYR A 207 -1.48 -17.56 -7.61
C TYR A 207 -2.93 -17.27 -7.21
N TYR A 208 -3.75 -16.97 -8.18
CA TYR A 208 -5.16 -16.63 -8.00
C TYR A 208 -6.08 -17.69 -8.64
N PRO A 209 -7.40 -17.67 -8.33
CA PRO A 209 -8.38 -18.37 -9.12
C PRO A 209 -8.32 -17.96 -10.59
N HIS A 210 -8.98 -18.74 -11.46
CA HIS A 210 -9.11 -18.43 -12.89
C HIS A 210 -7.79 -18.30 -13.67
N ASN A 211 -6.71 -18.94 -13.19
CA ASN A 211 -5.36 -18.90 -13.78
C ASN A 211 -4.75 -17.49 -13.86
N ILE A 212 -5.17 -16.58 -13.01
CA ILE A 212 -4.49 -15.29 -12.87
C ILE A 212 -3.20 -15.51 -12.06
N ILE A 213 -2.11 -14.93 -12.54
CA ILE A 213 -0.82 -14.92 -11.86
C ILE A 213 -0.37 -13.49 -11.61
N ALA A 214 0.16 -13.21 -10.42
CA ALA A 214 0.76 -11.93 -10.14
C ALA A 214 2.21 -12.10 -9.70
N HIS A 215 3.08 -11.23 -10.19
CA HIS A 215 4.50 -11.22 -9.89
C HIS A 215 4.91 -9.83 -9.36
N ILE A 216 5.71 -9.81 -8.30
CA ILE A 216 6.25 -8.59 -7.70
C ILE A 216 7.75 -8.76 -7.53
N ASN A 217 8.53 -7.86 -8.14
CA ASN A 217 9.97 -7.74 -7.99
C ASN A 217 10.31 -6.53 -7.13
N VAL A 218 10.94 -6.77 -5.98
CA VAL A 218 11.43 -5.74 -5.07
C VAL A 218 12.93 -5.87 -4.86
N ASN A 219 13.65 -4.73 -4.94
CA ASN A 219 15.11 -4.77 -4.96
C ASN A 219 15.69 -3.42 -4.49
N TRP A 220 16.65 -3.47 -3.53
CA TRP A 220 17.41 -2.31 -3.09
C TRP A 220 18.73 -2.09 -3.85
N LEU A 221 19.14 -3.01 -4.71
CA LEU A 221 20.44 -3.02 -5.38
C LEU A 221 20.38 -2.53 -6.85
N SER A 222 19.26 -2.04 -7.32
CA SER A 222 19.14 -1.59 -8.70
C SER A 222 19.86 -0.27 -8.91
N PRO A 223 20.70 -0.14 -9.97
CA PRO A 223 21.40 1.10 -10.26
C PRO A 223 20.46 2.22 -10.71
N VAL A 224 19.25 1.89 -11.10
CA VAL A 224 18.21 2.83 -11.51
C VAL A 224 16.94 2.60 -10.70
N LYS A 225 16.21 3.69 -10.47
CA LYS A 225 14.89 3.60 -9.86
C LYS A 225 13.87 3.23 -10.93
N VAL A 226 13.16 2.11 -10.72
CA VAL A 226 12.06 1.67 -11.59
C VAL A 226 10.81 1.44 -10.74
N ARG A 227 9.68 1.92 -11.23
CA ARG A 227 8.34 1.63 -10.71
C ARG A 227 7.39 1.42 -11.88
N THR A 228 7.40 0.21 -12.40
CA THR A 228 6.62 -0.15 -13.59
C THR A 228 5.75 -1.35 -13.29
N THR A 229 4.50 -1.28 -13.72
CA THR A 229 3.55 -2.39 -13.62
C THR A 229 2.98 -2.70 -14.98
N LEU A 230 3.01 -3.98 -15.35
CA LEU A 230 2.39 -4.53 -16.54
C LEU A 230 1.14 -5.30 -16.14
N ILE A 231 0.03 -5.07 -16.83
CA ILE A 231 -1.23 -5.76 -16.56
C ILE A 231 -1.75 -6.29 -17.88
N GLY A 232 -1.84 -7.61 -17.99
CA GLY A 232 -2.37 -8.29 -19.17
C GLY A 232 -3.83 -8.69 -19.00
N GLY A 233 -4.65 -8.28 -19.94
CA GLY A 233 -5.99 -8.78 -20.09
C GLY A 233 -6.18 -9.47 -21.44
N LYS A 234 -7.24 -10.27 -21.59
CA LYS A 234 -7.53 -10.99 -22.84
C LYS A 234 -7.73 -10.08 -24.06
N ARG A 235 -8.17 -8.83 -23.83
CA ARG A 235 -8.45 -7.87 -24.91
C ARG A 235 -7.40 -6.80 -25.07
N LYS A 236 -6.85 -6.28 -23.96
CA LYS A 236 -5.89 -5.19 -23.98
C LYS A 236 -4.85 -5.39 -22.88
N MET A 237 -3.74 -4.69 -23.00
CA MET A 237 -2.64 -4.71 -22.03
C MET A 237 -2.36 -3.30 -21.56
N LEU A 238 -1.97 -3.17 -20.31
CA LEU A 238 -1.64 -1.90 -19.67
C LEU A 238 -0.17 -1.86 -19.29
N VAL A 239 0.44 -0.69 -19.43
CA VAL A 239 1.75 -0.36 -18.86
C VAL A 239 1.57 0.87 -18.00
N TRP A 240 1.84 0.73 -16.70
CA TRP A 240 1.90 1.85 -15.79
C TRP A 240 3.34 2.07 -15.34
N ASN A 241 3.87 3.26 -15.64
CA ASN A 241 5.16 3.73 -15.12
C ASN A 241 4.92 4.92 -14.19
N ASP A 242 5.08 4.70 -12.90
CA ASP A 242 4.81 5.73 -11.87
C ASP A 242 5.79 6.91 -11.93
N LEU A 243 6.96 6.70 -12.52
CA LEU A 243 8.00 7.73 -12.62
C LEU A 243 7.85 8.65 -13.86
N GLU A 244 7.00 8.29 -14.81
CA GLU A 244 6.69 9.14 -15.94
C GLU A 244 5.89 10.37 -15.47
N PRO A 245 6.25 11.58 -15.90
CA PRO A 245 5.52 12.77 -15.47
C PRO A 245 4.13 12.87 -16.10
N ASP A 246 3.98 12.57 -17.37
CA ASP A 246 2.79 12.88 -18.15
C ASP A 246 1.99 11.62 -18.55
N GLU A 247 2.59 10.69 -19.27
CA GLU A 247 1.94 9.50 -19.82
C GLU A 247 2.15 8.27 -18.94
N LYS A 248 1.84 8.40 -17.64
CA LYS A 248 2.06 7.33 -16.64
C LYS A 248 1.39 6.00 -17.00
N LEU A 249 0.23 6.04 -17.62
CA LEU A 249 -0.57 4.87 -17.99
C LEU A 249 -0.76 4.81 -19.50
N LYS A 250 -0.36 3.68 -20.11
CA LYS A 250 -0.53 3.40 -21.52
C LYS A 250 -1.35 2.13 -21.70
N ILE A 251 -2.36 2.20 -22.57
CA ILE A 251 -3.23 1.08 -22.90
C ILE A 251 -2.93 0.67 -24.33
N TYR A 252 -2.56 -0.59 -24.51
CA TYR A 252 -2.24 -1.18 -25.80
C TYR A 252 -3.39 -2.08 -26.24
N ASP A 253 -3.94 -1.82 -27.43
CA ASP A 253 -4.89 -2.71 -28.07
C ASP A 253 -4.14 -3.87 -28.74
N LYS A 254 -3.50 -4.67 -27.91
CA LYS A 254 -2.78 -5.87 -28.32
C LYS A 254 -3.39 -7.08 -27.59
N GLY A 255 -3.39 -8.22 -28.26
CA GLY A 255 -3.91 -9.44 -27.70
C GLY A 255 -3.53 -10.64 -28.54
N VAL A 256 -3.75 -11.82 -27.97
CA VAL A 256 -3.52 -13.11 -28.59
C VAL A 256 -4.86 -13.81 -28.74
N GLN A 257 -5.18 -14.30 -29.94
CA GLN A 257 -6.32 -15.15 -30.20
C GLN A 257 -5.82 -16.54 -30.56
N VAL A 258 -6.25 -17.53 -29.79
CA VAL A 258 -5.96 -18.93 -30.07
C VAL A 258 -7.15 -19.53 -30.84
N LYS A 259 -6.91 -19.86 -32.09
CA LYS A 259 -7.93 -20.54 -32.95
C LYS A 259 -7.62 -22.02 -33.00
N THR A 260 -8.46 -22.84 -32.38
CA THR A 260 -8.41 -24.30 -32.57
C THR A 260 -9.26 -24.69 -33.79
N LYS A 261 -8.65 -25.30 -34.80
CA LYS A 261 -9.40 -26.04 -35.83
C LYS A 261 -9.60 -27.48 -35.37
N GLU A 262 -10.85 -27.92 -35.28
CA GLU A 262 -11.15 -29.33 -35.03
C GLU A 262 -10.38 -30.24 -36.02
N GLY A 263 -9.62 -31.17 -35.48
CA GLY A 263 -8.98 -32.25 -36.22
C GLY A 263 -7.56 -32.03 -36.72
N LYS A 264 -6.88 -30.91 -36.42
CA LYS A 264 -5.44 -30.73 -36.72
C LYS A 264 -4.68 -30.16 -35.54
N TYR A 265 -3.55 -30.76 -35.19
CA TYR A 265 -2.60 -30.42 -34.11
C TYR A 265 -1.85 -29.07 -34.31
N SER A 266 -2.38 -28.12 -35.04
CA SER A 266 -1.75 -26.80 -35.21
C SER A 266 -2.53 -25.75 -34.44
N LEU A 267 -1.97 -25.32 -33.32
CA LEU A 267 -2.39 -24.14 -32.61
C LEU A 267 -2.10 -22.91 -33.50
N LEU A 268 -3.14 -22.30 -34.09
CA LEU A 268 -2.99 -21.06 -34.83
C LEU A 268 -3.09 -19.92 -33.83
N VAL A 269 -1.95 -19.26 -33.55
CA VAL A 269 -1.88 -18.06 -32.75
C VAL A 269 -1.97 -16.87 -33.69
N ASP A 270 -2.98 -16.05 -33.50
CA ASP A 270 -3.16 -14.80 -34.24
C ASP A 270 -2.86 -13.63 -33.30
N TYR A 271 -1.88 -12.80 -33.72
CA TYR A 271 -1.48 -11.62 -32.97
C TYR A 271 -2.26 -10.40 -33.45
N ARG A 272 -3.07 -9.82 -32.54
CA ARG A 272 -3.74 -8.57 -32.83
C ARG A 272 -2.86 -7.41 -32.40
N SER A 273 -2.61 -6.47 -33.30
CA SER A 273 -1.95 -5.20 -33.02
C SER A 273 -2.86 -4.06 -33.44
N GLY A 274 -3.26 -3.25 -32.49
CA GLY A 274 -4.09 -2.05 -32.68
C GLY A 274 -3.41 -0.81 -32.08
N ASP A 275 -4.21 0.18 -31.77
CA ASP A 275 -3.75 1.47 -31.25
C ASP A 275 -3.20 1.39 -29.84
N MET A 276 -2.40 2.39 -29.48
CA MET A 276 -2.00 2.67 -28.12
C MET A 276 -2.52 4.07 -27.76
N TRP A 277 -3.04 4.23 -26.54
CA TRP A 277 -3.43 5.53 -26.01
C TRP A 277 -3.07 5.68 -24.55
N ALA A 278 -2.84 6.93 -24.13
CA ALA A 278 -2.64 7.31 -22.75
C ALA A 278 -3.89 8.07 -22.26
N PRO A 279 -4.64 7.55 -21.27
CA PRO A 279 -5.79 8.25 -20.74
C PRO A 279 -5.36 9.46 -19.90
N LYS A 280 -6.21 10.49 -19.88
CA LYS A 280 -6.07 11.56 -18.90
C LYS A 280 -6.25 10.99 -17.49
N LEU A 281 -5.29 11.26 -16.63
CA LEU A 281 -5.33 10.88 -15.22
C LEU A 281 -5.72 12.07 -14.36
N GLU A 282 -6.45 11.80 -13.29
CA GLU A 282 -6.72 12.78 -12.25
C GLU A 282 -5.40 13.13 -11.53
N GLN A 283 -5.09 14.42 -11.49
CA GLN A 283 -3.90 14.93 -10.81
C GLN A 283 -4.27 15.35 -9.38
N THR A 284 -4.38 14.37 -8.51
CA THR A 284 -4.68 14.59 -7.09
C THR A 284 -3.46 14.21 -6.24
N GLU A 285 -3.14 15.00 -5.23
CA GLU A 285 -2.14 14.60 -4.25
C GLU A 285 -2.71 13.43 -3.43
N ALA A 286 -2.17 12.24 -3.63
CA ALA A 286 -2.71 11.01 -3.06
C ALA A 286 -2.76 11.01 -1.53
N LEU A 287 -1.75 11.60 -0.86
CA LEU A 287 -1.74 11.76 0.61
C LEU A 287 -2.83 12.71 1.10
N LYS A 288 -3.16 13.75 0.34
CA LYS A 288 -4.30 14.62 0.68
C LYS A 288 -5.62 13.87 0.48
N ALA A 289 -5.74 13.15 -0.62
CA ALA A 289 -6.96 12.38 -0.91
C ALA A 289 -7.23 11.29 0.13
N ILE A 290 -6.19 10.60 0.62
CA ILE A 290 -6.36 9.60 1.69
C ILE A 290 -6.71 10.25 3.03
N ALA A 291 -6.15 11.42 3.36
CA ALA A 291 -6.50 12.16 4.57
C ALA A 291 -7.97 12.63 4.54
N GLU A 292 -8.44 13.19 3.42
CA GLU A 292 -9.84 13.56 3.23
C GLU A 292 -10.77 12.34 3.29
N LYS A 293 -10.35 11.21 2.72
CA LYS A 293 -11.11 9.97 2.79
C LYS A 293 -11.17 9.40 4.20
N PHE A 294 -10.12 9.54 5.00
CA PHE A 294 -10.13 9.16 6.41
C PHE A 294 -11.13 10.00 7.22
N VAL A 295 -11.19 11.31 6.98
CA VAL A 295 -12.20 12.17 7.60
C VAL A 295 -13.61 11.68 7.25
N SER A 296 -13.89 11.45 5.96
CA SER A 296 -15.22 11.01 5.54
C SER A 296 -15.57 9.59 6.02
N TYR A 297 -14.59 8.72 6.18
CA TYR A 297 -14.77 7.39 6.78
C TYR A 297 -15.22 7.46 8.24
N ILE A 298 -14.70 8.46 8.99
CA ILE A 298 -15.08 8.69 10.39
C ILE A 298 -16.42 9.41 10.50
N GLU A 299 -16.58 10.53 9.79
CA GLU A 299 -17.75 11.43 9.96
C GLU A 299 -19.01 10.90 9.27
N ASN A 300 -18.87 10.31 8.08
CA ASN A 300 -20.00 9.88 7.24
C ASN A 300 -20.20 8.36 7.24
N GLY A 301 -19.23 7.58 7.73
CA GLY A 301 -19.27 6.12 7.65
C GLY A 301 -19.02 5.56 6.24
N ASP A 302 -18.41 6.36 5.36
CA ASP A 302 -18.10 5.95 3.99
C ASP A 302 -17.22 4.70 3.98
N SER A 303 -17.39 3.83 2.99
CA SER A 303 -16.48 2.70 2.79
C SER A 303 -15.12 3.17 2.29
N VAL A 304 -14.07 2.48 2.72
CA VAL A 304 -12.68 2.69 2.28
C VAL A 304 -12.07 1.38 1.81
N VAL A 305 -11.06 1.47 0.97
CA VAL A 305 -10.39 0.30 0.36
C VAL A 305 -9.13 -0.14 1.13
N ASN A 306 -8.80 0.58 2.19
CA ASN A 306 -7.58 0.41 2.99
C ASN A 306 -7.87 0.52 4.48
N ASP A 307 -8.99 -0.05 4.91
CA ASP A 307 -9.32 -0.20 6.33
C ASP A 307 -8.40 -1.19 7.07
N GLY A 308 -8.67 -1.44 8.34
CA GLY A 308 -7.91 -2.40 9.14
C GLY A 308 -7.94 -3.83 8.57
N LEU A 309 -9.06 -4.27 7.96
CA LEU A 309 -9.16 -5.58 7.34
C LEU A 309 -8.29 -5.69 6.07
N ALA A 310 -8.28 -4.65 5.24
CA ALA A 310 -7.39 -4.59 4.09
C ALA A 310 -5.92 -4.56 4.51
N GLY A 311 -5.59 -3.81 5.58
CA GLY A 311 -4.26 -3.81 6.19
C GLY A 311 -3.85 -5.19 6.68
N LEU A 312 -4.73 -5.89 7.39
CA LEU A 312 -4.51 -7.27 7.86
C LEU A 312 -4.31 -8.25 6.70
N ALA A 313 -5.10 -8.15 5.63
CA ALA A 313 -4.93 -8.97 4.44
C ALA A 313 -3.54 -8.76 3.80
N ASN A 314 -3.07 -7.52 3.74
CA ASN A 314 -1.73 -7.20 3.27
C ASN A 314 -0.64 -7.85 4.15
N VAL A 315 -0.77 -7.76 5.47
CA VAL A 315 0.16 -8.41 6.42
C VAL A 315 0.15 -9.94 6.26
N LYS A 316 -1.02 -10.58 6.09
CA LYS A 316 -1.12 -12.03 5.86
C LYS A 316 -0.32 -12.43 4.60
N MET A 317 -0.41 -11.66 3.52
CA MET A 317 0.38 -11.89 2.30
C MET A 317 1.88 -11.68 2.51
N LEU A 318 2.29 -10.66 3.27
CA LEU A 318 3.70 -10.41 3.62
C LEU A 318 4.29 -11.53 4.48
N VAL A 319 3.56 -11.98 5.51
CA VAL A 319 3.98 -13.09 6.37
C VAL A 319 4.14 -14.39 5.59
N ALA A 320 3.17 -14.69 4.71
CA ALA A 320 3.25 -15.87 3.85
C ALA A 320 4.42 -15.80 2.86
N ALA A 321 4.66 -14.65 2.22
CA ALA A 321 5.82 -14.44 1.37
C ALA A 321 7.13 -14.60 2.13
N ASN A 322 7.23 -14.04 3.33
CA ASN A 322 8.41 -14.17 4.18
C ASN A 322 8.64 -15.63 4.64
N LYS A 323 7.57 -16.39 4.91
CA LYS A 323 7.64 -17.82 5.20
C LYS A 323 8.17 -18.60 3.98
N SER A 324 7.70 -18.28 2.78
CA SER A 324 8.20 -18.89 1.54
C SER A 324 9.68 -18.58 1.30
N LEU A 325 10.12 -17.33 1.52
CA LEU A 325 11.55 -16.95 1.44
C LEU A 325 12.42 -17.80 2.36
N LYS A 326 12.05 -17.89 3.65
CA LYS A 326 12.79 -18.69 4.64
C LYS A 326 12.85 -20.17 4.27
N ASN A 327 11.86 -20.68 3.55
CA ASN A 327 11.76 -22.04 3.07
C ASN A 327 12.23 -22.18 1.60
N LYS A 328 13.11 -21.28 1.13
CA LYS A 328 13.73 -21.33 -0.21
C LYS A 328 12.76 -21.47 -1.38
N GLY A 329 11.63 -20.76 -1.31
CA GLY A 329 10.63 -20.74 -2.38
C GLY A 329 9.58 -21.84 -2.27
N GLU A 330 9.39 -22.45 -1.11
CA GLU A 330 8.25 -23.34 -0.89
C GLU A 330 6.93 -22.56 -1.01
N MET A 331 5.96 -23.17 -1.69
CA MET A 331 4.62 -22.57 -1.84
C MET A 331 3.90 -22.49 -0.50
N VAL A 332 3.39 -21.32 -0.15
CA VAL A 332 2.60 -21.09 1.06
C VAL A 332 1.18 -20.73 0.64
N TYR A 333 0.19 -21.49 1.13
CA TYR A 333 -1.23 -21.20 0.92
C TYR A 333 -1.71 -20.08 1.87
N LEU A 334 -2.66 -19.26 1.37
CA LEU A 334 -3.21 -18.09 2.03
C LEU A 334 -4.64 -18.32 2.54
#